data_15bf582c9af271fd122539b2ff31d294
#
_entry.id   15bf582c9af271fd122539b2ff31d294
#
_cell.length_a   1.000
_cell.length_b   1.000
_cell.length_c   1.000
_cell.angle_alpha   90.00
_cell.angle_beta   90.00
_cell.angle_gamma   90.00
#
_symmetry.space_group_name_H-M   'P 1'
#
loop_
_entity.id
_entity.type
_entity.pdbx_description
1 polymer ?
#
loop_
_entity_poly.entity_id
_entity_poly.type
_entity_poly.pdbx_seq_one_letter_code
_entity_poly.pdbx_strand_id
1 'polypeptide(L)'
;MSQQVLEQFKKRVEDAATLEGTLKFVVDGSAIYIDGTSGSNTVTLDDKEADCCITVTAEVLEQLRDGELNPMMAVMSGKIKIAGDMGLAMKVQSLMG
;
A
#
# COMPACT_ATOMS: atom_id res chain seq x y z
N MET A 1 -11.05 -6.09 5.15
CA MET A 1 -10.87 -6.14 3.69
C MET A 1 -11.30 -7.49 3.16
N SER A 2 -12.06 -7.51 2.09
CA SER A 2 -12.48 -8.79 1.52
C SER A 2 -11.29 -9.50 0.85
N GLN A 3 -11.36 -10.83 0.78
CA GLN A 3 -10.31 -11.61 0.14
C GLN A 3 -10.14 -11.25 -1.34
N GLN A 4 -11.24 -10.94 -2.01
CA GLN A 4 -11.21 -10.53 -3.42
C GLN A 4 -10.44 -9.22 -3.61
N VAL A 5 -10.66 -8.24 -2.75
CA VAL A 5 -9.93 -6.97 -2.81
C VAL A 5 -8.45 -7.21 -2.52
N LEU A 6 -8.14 -8.06 -1.54
CA LEU A 6 -6.76 -8.41 -1.20
C LEU A 6 -6.05 -9.08 -2.38
N GLU A 7 -6.70 -10.01 -3.06
CA GLU A 7 -6.12 -10.69 -4.23
C GLU A 7 -5.87 -9.74 -5.38
N GLN A 8 -6.79 -8.81 -5.65
CA GLN A 8 -6.60 -7.79 -6.67
C GLN A 8 -5.42 -6.87 -6.34
N PHE A 9 -5.32 -6.46 -5.09
CA PHE A 9 -4.21 -5.65 -4.61
C PHE A 9 -2.89 -6.39 -4.76
N LYS A 10 -2.84 -7.63 -4.31
CA LYS A 10 -1.66 -8.49 -4.39
C LYS A 10 -1.18 -8.64 -5.83
N LYS A 11 -2.09 -8.96 -6.74
CA LYS A 11 -1.75 -9.13 -8.15
C LYS A 11 -1.20 -7.84 -8.76
N ARG A 12 -1.82 -6.70 -8.46
CA ARG A 12 -1.38 -5.41 -8.96
C ARG A 12 0.04 -5.10 -8.49
N VAL A 13 0.33 -5.36 -7.22
CA VAL A 13 1.65 -5.11 -6.64
C VAL A 13 2.70 -6.07 -7.22
N GLU A 14 2.36 -7.36 -7.36
CA GLU A 14 3.28 -8.35 -7.92
C GLU A 14 3.62 -8.09 -9.38
N ASP A 15 2.66 -7.58 -10.15
CA ASP A 15 2.85 -7.27 -11.57
C ASP A 15 3.56 -5.94 -11.81
N ALA A 16 3.73 -5.13 -10.78
CA ALA A 16 4.31 -3.80 -10.87
C ALA A 16 5.84 -3.84 -10.80
N ALA A 17 6.47 -2.70 -11.10
CA ALA A 17 7.91 -2.55 -10.93
C ALA A 17 8.30 -2.78 -9.47
N THR A 18 9.49 -3.38 -9.26
CA THR A 18 9.99 -3.68 -7.93
C THR A 18 10.15 -2.41 -7.09
N LEU A 19 9.66 -2.44 -5.85
CA LEU A 19 9.75 -1.29 -4.94
C LEU A 19 11.18 -1.02 -4.49
N GLU A 20 12.06 -2.03 -4.52
CA GLU A 20 13.45 -1.94 -4.05
C GLU A 20 13.54 -1.61 -2.56
N GLY A 21 12.56 -2.08 -1.79
CA GLY A 21 12.50 -1.88 -0.35
C GLY A 21 11.32 -2.63 0.22
N THR A 22 11.06 -2.42 1.52
CA THR A 22 9.94 -3.07 2.20
C THR A 22 8.88 -2.03 2.57
N LEU A 23 7.62 -2.44 2.43
CA LEU A 23 6.50 -1.56 2.73
C LEU A 23 5.42 -2.35 3.46
N LYS A 24 4.82 -1.72 4.46
CA LYS A 24 3.70 -2.32 5.18
C LYS A 24 2.47 -1.43 5.01
N PHE A 25 1.38 -2.04 4.57
CA PHE A 25 0.06 -1.42 4.61
C PHE A 25 -0.69 -1.91 5.82
N VAL A 26 -1.26 -1.00 6.58
CA VAL A 26 -2.20 -1.34 7.66
C VAL A 26 -3.57 -0.86 7.23
N VAL A 27 -4.46 -1.81 6.92
CA VAL A 27 -5.81 -1.53 6.43
C VAL A 27 -6.79 -2.04 7.47
N ASP A 28 -7.51 -1.13 8.12
CA ASP A 28 -8.46 -1.44 9.19
C ASP A 28 -7.86 -2.36 10.26
N GLY A 29 -6.59 -2.13 10.61
CA GLY A 29 -5.88 -2.92 11.61
C GLY A 29 -5.24 -4.20 11.10
N SER A 30 -5.39 -4.53 9.81
CA SER A 30 -4.78 -5.71 9.20
C SER A 30 -3.53 -5.31 8.45
N ALA A 31 -2.41 -5.97 8.74
CA ALA A 31 -1.14 -5.68 8.09
C ALA A 31 -1.00 -6.45 6.78
N ILE A 32 -0.49 -5.77 5.76
CA ILE A 32 -0.11 -6.36 4.48
C ILE A 32 1.34 -5.95 4.25
N TYR A 33 2.23 -6.93 4.14
CA TYR A 33 3.66 -6.69 4.01
C TYR A 33 4.11 -6.94 2.56
N ILE A 34 4.83 -5.97 2.01
CA ILE A 34 5.35 -6.05 0.65
C ILE A 34 6.87 -6.02 0.71
N ASP A 35 7.51 -7.07 0.22
CA ASP A 35 8.97 -7.17 0.15
C ASP A 35 9.40 -7.06 -1.31
N GLY A 36 10.04 -5.94 -1.66
CA GLY A 36 10.58 -5.69 -2.99
C GLY A 36 12.10 -5.80 -3.05
N THR A 37 12.74 -6.45 -2.08
CA THR A 37 14.21 -6.51 -1.99
C THR A 37 14.83 -7.65 -2.79
N SER A 38 14.03 -8.61 -3.26
CA SER A 38 14.52 -9.82 -3.92
C SER A 38 14.36 -9.80 -5.45
N GLY A 39 14.15 -8.64 -6.04
CA GLY A 39 13.99 -8.50 -7.49
C GLY A 39 12.56 -8.56 -7.98
N SER A 40 11.63 -8.92 -7.11
CA SER A 40 10.20 -8.88 -7.38
C SER A 40 9.46 -8.52 -6.10
N ASN A 41 8.23 -8.04 -6.24
CA ASN A 41 7.41 -7.69 -5.08
C ASN A 41 6.69 -8.95 -4.57
N THR A 42 6.91 -9.29 -3.31
CA THR A 42 6.24 -10.41 -2.64
C THR A 42 5.27 -9.84 -1.60
N VAL A 43 4.02 -10.28 -1.64
CA VAL A 43 2.98 -9.80 -0.72
C VAL A 43 2.65 -10.91 0.27
N THR A 44 2.73 -10.58 1.56
CA THR A 44 2.36 -11.49 2.66
C THR A 44 1.48 -10.75 3.66
N LEU A 45 0.91 -11.47 4.61
CA LEU A 45 0.08 -10.88 5.67
C LEU A 45 0.85 -10.77 6.99
N ASP A 46 2.17 -10.71 6.92
CA ASP A 46 3.01 -10.58 8.10
C ASP A 46 3.00 -9.14 8.64
N ASP A 47 2.98 -9.01 9.96
CA ASP A 47 3.11 -7.71 10.62
C ASP A 47 4.57 -7.54 11.06
N LYS A 48 5.42 -7.15 10.11
CA LYS A 48 6.84 -6.94 10.34
C LYS A 48 7.19 -5.48 10.21
N GLU A 49 8.33 -5.08 10.74
CA GLU A 49 8.87 -3.76 10.47
C GLU A 49 9.22 -3.62 8.99
N ALA A 50 8.91 -2.46 8.43
CA ALA A 50 9.18 -2.15 7.04
C ALA A 50 9.81 -0.76 6.94
N ASP A 51 10.47 -0.50 5.80
CA ASP A 51 11.08 0.81 5.54
C ASP A 51 10.03 1.92 5.46
N CYS A 52 8.83 1.57 5.04
CA CYS A 52 7.70 2.49 4.98
C CYS A 52 6.45 1.79 5.52
N CYS A 53 5.65 2.52 6.30
CA CYS A 53 4.38 2.02 6.81
C CYS A 53 3.27 3.00 6.41
N ILE A 54 2.24 2.48 5.74
CA ILE A 54 1.08 3.26 5.32
C ILE A 54 -0.14 2.74 6.04
N THR A 55 -0.81 3.61 6.79
CA THR A 55 -2.04 3.26 7.50
C THR A 55 -3.22 3.91 6.80
N VAL A 56 -4.21 3.12 6.44
CA VAL A 56 -5.37 3.57 5.68
C VAL A 56 -6.58 2.68 6.02
N THR A 57 -7.78 3.16 5.77
CA THR A 57 -9.00 2.36 5.90
C THR A 57 -9.34 1.69 4.57
N ALA A 58 -10.09 0.59 4.61
CA ALA A 58 -10.57 -0.08 3.40
C ALA A 58 -11.45 0.85 2.58
N GLU A 59 -12.26 1.68 3.25
CA GLU A 59 -13.12 2.67 2.57
C GLU A 59 -12.29 3.64 1.75
N VAL A 60 -11.18 4.15 2.32
CA VAL A 60 -10.29 5.08 1.62
C VAL A 60 -9.62 4.39 0.42
N LEU A 61 -9.20 3.12 0.58
CA LEU A 61 -8.63 2.37 -0.53
C LEU A 61 -9.62 2.22 -1.68
N GLU A 62 -10.88 1.94 -1.37
CA GLU A 62 -11.93 1.82 -2.39
C GLU A 62 -12.15 3.15 -3.10
N GLN A 63 -12.17 4.27 -2.38
CA GLN A 63 -12.30 5.59 -2.97
C GLN A 63 -11.13 5.93 -3.89
N LEU A 64 -9.92 5.56 -3.51
CA LEU A 64 -8.74 5.76 -4.33
C LEU A 64 -8.81 4.92 -5.61
N ARG A 65 -9.22 3.65 -5.48
CA ARG A 65 -9.38 2.74 -6.62
C ARG A 65 -10.40 3.28 -7.62
N ASP A 66 -11.51 3.81 -7.12
CA ASP A 66 -12.62 4.28 -7.95
C ASP A 66 -12.40 5.71 -8.48
N GLY A 67 -11.29 6.34 -8.10
CA GLY A 67 -11.01 7.72 -8.51
C GLY A 67 -11.83 8.77 -7.79
N GLU A 68 -12.52 8.41 -6.72
CA GLU A 68 -13.36 9.32 -5.94
C GLU A 68 -12.55 10.19 -4.98
N LEU A 69 -11.31 9.79 -4.69
CA LEU A 69 -10.45 10.49 -3.74
C LEU A 69 -9.07 10.66 -4.33
N ASN A 70 -8.57 11.89 -4.33
CA ASN A 70 -7.21 12.19 -4.77
C ASN A 70 -6.22 11.73 -3.69
N PRO A 71 -5.17 10.93 -4.04
CA PRO A 71 -4.20 10.44 -3.06
C PRO A 71 -3.50 11.55 -2.27
N MET A 72 -3.12 12.64 -2.93
CA MET A 72 -2.46 13.76 -2.24
C MET A 72 -3.39 14.41 -1.22
N MET A 73 -4.65 14.61 -1.59
CA MET A 73 -5.64 15.17 -0.68
C MET A 73 -5.89 14.23 0.51
N ALA A 74 -5.88 12.93 0.26
CA ALA A 74 -6.05 11.94 1.33
C ALA A 74 -4.91 12.01 2.35
N VAL A 75 -3.67 12.17 1.88
CA VAL A 75 -2.52 12.33 2.77
C VAL A 75 -2.61 13.63 3.54
N MET A 76 -2.93 14.74 2.87
CA MET A 76 -3.02 16.05 3.51
C MET A 76 -4.14 16.13 4.54
N SER A 77 -5.24 15.43 4.32
CA SER A 77 -6.38 15.42 5.25
C SER A 77 -6.25 14.39 6.36
N GLY A 78 -5.16 13.61 6.40
CA GLY A 78 -4.92 12.60 7.41
C GLY A 78 -5.68 11.30 7.20
N LYS A 79 -6.30 11.10 6.05
CA LYS A 79 -6.97 9.84 5.71
C LYS A 79 -5.98 8.73 5.40
N ILE A 80 -4.79 9.10 4.95
CA ILE A 80 -3.67 8.18 4.75
C ILE A 80 -2.53 8.68 5.63
N LYS A 81 -2.01 7.80 6.49
CA LYS A 81 -0.87 8.12 7.34
C LYS A 81 0.34 7.37 6.84
N ILE A 82 1.43 8.09 6.63
CA ILE A 82 2.67 7.53 6.10
C ILE A 82 3.78 7.76 7.11
N ALA A 83 4.51 6.69 7.43
CA ALA A 83 5.67 6.75 8.32
C ALA A 83 6.84 6.04 7.65
N GLY A 84 8.05 6.60 7.75
CA GLY A 84 9.26 6.02 7.18
C GLY A 84 9.61 6.61 5.82
N ASP A 85 10.01 5.76 4.87
CA ASP A 85 10.54 6.19 3.58
C ASP A 85 9.45 6.72 2.67
N MET A 86 9.44 8.02 2.45
CA MET A 86 8.47 8.69 1.57
C MET A 86 8.65 8.30 0.10
N GLY A 87 9.85 7.96 -0.32
CA GLY A 87 10.09 7.51 -1.68
C GLY A 87 9.35 6.23 -2.01
N LEU A 88 9.31 5.29 -1.07
CA LEU A 88 8.54 4.05 -1.22
C LEU A 88 7.04 4.33 -1.25
N ALA A 89 6.58 5.25 -0.41
CA ALA A 89 5.18 5.65 -0.40
C ALA A 89 4.74 6.21 -1.75
N MET A 90 5.59 7.03 -2.37
CA MET A 90 5.30 7.60 -3.69
C MET A 90 5.27 6.53 -4.77
N LYS A 91 6.15 5.53 -4.70
CA LYS A 91 6.12 4.41 -5.64
C LYS A 91 4.81 3.65 -5.55
N VAL A 92 4.34 3.38 -4.33
CA VAL A 92 3.06 2.69 -4.13
C VAL A 92 1.90 3.53 -4.64
N GLN A 93 1.95 4.83 -4.44
CA GLN A 93 0.92 5.74 -4.95
C GLN A 93 0.80 5.63 -6.47
N SER A 94 1.91 5.51 -7.17
CA SER A 94 1.91 5.29 -8.62
C SER A 94 1.25 3.96 -9.00
N LEU A 95 1.39 2.93 -8.17
CA LEU A 95 0.76 1.64 -8.40
C LEU A 95 -0.75 1.70 -8.22
N MET A 96 -1.21 2.51 -7.28
CA MET A 96 -2.63 2.64 -6.95
C MET A 96 -3.37 3.61 -7.86
N GLY A 97 -2.65 4.54 -8.42
CA GLY A 97 -3.20 5.56 -9.28
C GLY A 97 -3.18 5.18 -10.73
#